data_829bb4a244807a9a193139aea343a066
#
_entry.id   829bb4a244807a9a193139aea343a066
#
_cell.length_a   1.000
_cell.length_b   1.000
_cell.length_c   1.000
_cell.angle_alpha   90.00
_cell.angle_beta   90.00
_cell.angle_gamma   90.00
#
_symmetry.space_group_name_H-M   'P 1'
#
loop_
_entity.id
_entity.type
_entity.pdbx_description
1 polymer ?
#
loop_
_entity_poly.entity_id
_entity_poly.type
_entity_poly.pdbx_seq_one_letter_code
_entity_poly.pdbx_strand_id
1 'polypeptide(L)'
;NTTKQDGYFAYFGGAFTPSGEKKTLNMHNYDGKADVLVAIDQLIKNLPNLEWVAVVVTWFATSTDAGACTIIPKVEFQGTTQVLPQDWSVAGISRASASVVLNFGDGKPTYGGTPSDHTVVQICVALKARGLNVMLYPMIFVDTI
;
A
#
# COMPACT_ATOMS: atom_id res chain seq x y z
N ASN A 1 -10.55 1.01 8.33
CA ASN A 1 -9.15 0.75 8.58
C ASN A 1 -8.31 1.51 7.58
N THR A 2 -7.71 2.59 8.03
CA THR A 2 -7.11 3.65 7.21
C THR A 2 -5.76 3.28 6.63
N THR A 3 -5.12 2.27 7.18
CA THR A 3 -3.88 1.70 6.65
C THR A 3 -4.08 1.02 5.29
N LYS A 4 -5.32 0.72 4.95
CA LYS A 4 -5.64 0.09 3.67
C LYS A 4 -5.44 1.01 2.46
N GLN A 5 -5.42 2.33 2.63
CA GLN A 5 -5.31 3.26 1.49
C GLN A 5 -4.00 3.17 0.75
N ASP A 6 -2.92 2.87 1.46
CA ASP A 6 -1.59 2.67 0.89
C ASP A 6 -1.08 1.25 1.11
N GLY A 7 -1.98 0.31 1.46
CA GLY A 7 -1.58 -1.02 1.86
C GLY A 7 -0.66 -0.98 3.09
N TYR A 8 -0.01 -2.06 3.41
CA TYR A 8 0.91 -2.12 4.54
C TYR A 8 2.27 -1.51 4.27
N PHE A 9 2.49 -0.97 3.10
CA PHE A 9 3.72 -0.25 2.78
C PHE A 9 3.71 1.19 3.29
N ALA A 10 2.53 1.76 3.58
CA ALA A 10 2.44 3.08 4.18
C ALA A 10 2.96 3.04 5.61
N TYR A 11 4.17 3.43 5.84
CA TYR A 11 4.74 3.49 7.17
C TYR A 11 4.79 4.91 7.77
N PHE A 12 4.45 5.91 6.99
CA PHE A 12 4.16 7.26 7.47
C PHE A 12 2.73 7.62 7.13
N GLY A 13 1.94 7.85 8.12
CA GLY A 13 0.59 8.32 7.95
C GLY A 13 0.05 8.91 9.23
N GLY A 14 -0.68 9.99 9.11
CA GLY A 14 -1.48 10.54 10.17
C GLY A 14 -2.81 10.97 9.57
N ALA A 15 -3.92 10.65 10.24
CA ALA A 15 -5.20 11.24 9.93
C ALA A 15 -5.52 12.30 10.97
N PHE A 16 -6.15 13.36 10.51
CA PHE A 16 -6.84 14.28 11.40
C PHE A 16 -8.29 13.83 11.51
N THR A 17 -8.78 13.69 12.72
CA THR A 17 -10.21 13.56 12.93
C THR A 17 -10.91 14.88 12.61
N PRO A 18 -12.23 14.90 12.37
CA PRO A 18 -12.99 16.14 12.21
C PRO A 18 -12.82 17.12 13.40
N SER A 19 -12.45 16.60 14.58
CA SER A 19 -12.10 17.39 15.78
C SER A 19 -10.68 17.93 15.78
N GLY A 20 -9.86 17.67 14.74
CA GLY A 20 -8.48 18.12 14.65
C GLY A 20 -7.47 17.25 15.42
N GLU A 21 -7.89 16.13 15.97
CA GLU A 21 -7.01 15.19 16.67
C GLU A 21 -6.21 14.37 15.65
N LYS A 22 -4.89 14.33 15.83
CA LYS A 22 -4.00 13.53 14.96
C LYS A 22 -4.04 12.07 15.39
N LYS A 23 -4.52 11.20 14.51
CA LYS A 23 -4.41 9.75 14.68
C LYS A 23 -3.27 9.19 13.84
N THR A 24 -2.38 8.46 14.48
CA THR A 24 -1.40 7.63 13.79
C THR A 24 -2.08 6.38 13.22
N LEU A 25 -1.91 6.16 11.92
CA LEU A 25 -2.60 5.08 11.20
C LEU A 25 -1.77 3.80 11.13
N ASN A 26 -0.46 3.93 11.24
CA ASN A 26 0.51 2.87 10.96
C ASN A 26 1.41 2.58 12.17
N MET A 27 1.03 2.99 13.35
CA MET A 27 1.74 2.71 14.59
C MET A 27 0.78 2.07 15.60
N HIS A 28 0.83 0.76 15.68
CA HIS A 28 0.03 -0.05 16.61
C HIS A 28 0.93 -0.86 17.57
N ASN A 29 2.14 -0.36 17.78
CA ASN A 29 3.16 -0.99 18.63
C ASN A 29 3.66 0.00 19.69
N TYR A 30 4.37 -0.53 20.70
CA TYR A 30 4.92 0.26 21.79
C TYR A 30 6.25 0.95 21.46
N ASP A 31 6.87 0.63 20.31
CA ASP A 31 8.18 1.16 19.94
C ASP A 31 8.12 2.57 19.36
N GLY A 32 6.90 3.11 19.16
CA GLY A 32 6.69 4.44 18.56
C GLY A 32 7.17 4.54 17.10
N LYS A 33 7.34 3.39 16.45
CA LYS A 33 7.74 3.28 15.05
C LYS A 33 6.57 2.82 14.20
N ALA A 34 6.66 3.07 12.89
CA ALA A 34 5.70 2.48 11.97
C ALA A 34 5.74 0.94 12.02
N ASP A 35 4.57 0.31 11.97
CA ASP A 35 4.44 -1.15 12.12
C ASP A 35 5.30 -1.93 11.12
N VAL A 36 5.41 -1.44 9.88
CA VAL A 36 6.25 -2.07 8.86
C VAL A 36 7.74 -2.06 9.25
N LEU A 37 8.23 -1.02 9.90
CA LEU A 37 9.63 -0.94 10.35
C LEU A 37 9.89 -1.95 11.47
N VAL A 38 8.96 -2.07 12.42
CA VAL A 38 9.02 -3.09 13.49
C VAL A 38 8.98 -4.49 12.89
N ALA A 39 8.10 -4.72 11.91
CA ALA A 39 8.02 -6.02 11.23
C ALA A 39 9.32 -6.38 10.48
N ILE A 40 9.94 -5.41 9.81
CA ILE A 40 11.24 -5.64 9.13
C ILE A 40 12.34 -5.92 10.16
N ASP A 41 12.39 -5.15 11.26
CA ASP A 41 13.38 -5.35 12.32
C ASP A 41 13.23 -6.76 12.96
N GLN A 42 12.00 -7.22 13.18
CA GLN A 42 11.71 -8.58 13.65
C GLN A 42 12.09 -9.65 12.63
N LEU A 43 11.81 -9.41 11.35
CA LEU A 43 12.16 -10.32 10.26
C LEU A 43 13.67 -10.55 10.22
N ILE A 44 14.48 -9.50 10.26
CA ILE A 44 15.95 -9.58 10.26
C ILE A 44 16.45 -10.29 11.51
N LYS A 45 15.87 -10.01 12.68
CA LYS A 45 16.24 -10.67 13.93
C LYS A 45 16.00 -12.17 13.88
N ASN A 46 14.90 -12.60 13.26
CA ASN A 46 14.52 -14.01 13.17
C ASN A 46 15.23 -14.75 12.03
N LEU A 47 15.64 -14.02 11.00
CA LEU A 47 16.30 -14.55 9.80
C LEU A 47 17.63 -13.81 9.58
N PRO A 48 18.68 -14.11 10.37
CA PRO A 48 19.94 -13.35 10.32
C PRO A 48 20.69 -13.46 8.99
N ASN A 49 20.38 -14.47 8.17
CA ASN A 49 20.97 -14.67 6.85
C ASN A 49 20.07 -14.17 5.71
N LEU A 50 19.08 -13.34 6.03
CA LEU A 50 18.19 -12.75 5.03
C LEU A 50 18.97 -11.75 4.16
N GLU A 51 18.99 -11.97 2.87
CA GLU A 51 19.67 -11.09 1.90
C GLU A 51 18.69 -10.35 0.99
N TRP A 52 17.55 -10.97 0.68
CA TRP A 52 16.59 -10.46 -0.28
C TRP A 52 15.18 -10.40 0.29
N VAL A 53 14.47 -9.33 -0.04
CA VAL A 53 13.05 -9.17 0.27
C VAL A 53 12.28 -8.86 -1.02
N ALA A 54 11.26 -9.68 -1.28
CA ALA A 54 10.32 -9.42 -2.36
C ALA A 54 9.20 -8.48 -1.87
N VAL A 55 9.11 -7.31 -2.45
CA VAL A 55 8.06 -6.34 -2.18
C VAL A 55 6.95 -6.51 -3.21
N VAL A 56 5.79 -6.94 -2.75
CA VAL A 56 4.62 -7.13 -3.61
C VAL A 56 4.01 -5.79 -3.96
N VAL A 57 3.84 -5.55 -5.26
CA VAL A 57 3.16 -4.36 -5.79
C VAL A 57 1.99 -4.82 -6.64
N THR A 58 0.77 -4.54 -6.16
CA THR A 58 -0.46 -4.99 -6.81
C THR A 58 -0.90 -4.05 -7.91
N TRP A 59 -1.30 -4.62 -9.05
CA TRP A 59 -1.94 -3.94 -10.17
C TRP A 59 -3.16 -4.74 -10.60
N PHE A 60 -4.02 -4.16 -11.42
CA PHE A 60 -5.29 -4.75 -11.78
C PHE A 60 -5.49 -4.82 -13.28
N ALA A 61 -5.83 -6.01 -13.76
CA ALA A 61 -6.21 -6.26 -15.14
C ALA A 61 -7.70 -5.94 -15.33
N THR A 62 -8.04 -5.27 -16.43
CA THR A 62 -9.42 -4.84 -16.72
C THR A 62 -10.23 -5.90 -17.45
N SER A 63 -9.60 -6.99 -17.89
CA SER A 63 -10.26 -8.09 -18.62
C SER A 63 -9.48 -9.38 -18.44
N THR A 64 -10.17 -10.51 -18.59
CA THR A 64 -9.55 -11.84 -18.75
C THR A 64 -9.08 -12.09 -20.18
N ASP A 65 -9.56 -11.31 -21.14
CA ASP A 65 -9.10 -11.36 -22.53
C ASP A 65 -7.84 -10.53 -22.70
N ALA A 66 -6.73 -11.17 -22.97
CA ALA A 66 -5.43 -10.52 -23.14
C ALA A 66 -5.42 -9.47 -24.27
N GLY A 67 -6.23 -9.65 -25.31
CA GLY A 67 -6.35 -8.72 -26.43
C GLY A 67 -7.09 -7.42 -26.07
N ALA A 68 -7.94 -7.45 -25.05
CA ALA A 68 -8.73 -6.33 -24.58
C ALA A 68 -8.31 -5.84 -23.19
N CYS A 69 -7.28 -6.44 -22.58
CA CYS A 69 -6.84 -6.16 -21.24
C CYS A 69 -5.90 -4.95 -21.19
N THR A 70 -6.16 -4.05 -20.24
CA THR A 70 -5.21 -3.04 -19.78
C THR A 70 -4.88 -3.28 -18.32
N ILE A 71 -3.66 -2.95 -17.92
CA ILE A 71 -3.24 -3.05 -16.52
C ILE A 71 -3.25 -1.65 -15.93
N ILE A 72 -4.06 -1.47 -14.89
CA ILE A 72 -4.28 -0.17 -14.27
C ILE A 72 -4.08 -0.25 -12.75
N PRO A 73 -3.69 0.86 -12.11
CA PRO A 73 -3.74 0.94 -10.65
C PRO A 73 -5.18 1.19 -10.20
N LYS A 74 -5.57 0.58 -9.08
CA LYS A 74 -6.87 0.81 -8.46
C LYS A 74 -6.70 1.22 -6.99
N VAL A 75 -7.71 1.92 -6.48
CA VAL A 75 -7.82 2.30 -5.07
C VAL A 75 -8.97 1.59 -4.40
N GLU A 76 -8.91 1.42 -3.10
CA GLU A 76 -10.01 0.83 -2.33
C GLU A 76 -11.24 1.76 -2.29
N PHE A 77 -11.00 3.07 -2.31
CA PHE A 77 -12.05 4.11 -2.38
C PHE A 77 -11.43 5.44 -2.85
N GLN A 78 -12.24 6.27 -3.47
CA GLN A 78 -11.83 7.58 -3.98
C GLN A 78 -11.98 8.71 -2.95
N GLY A 79 -12.75 8.51 -1.89
CA GLY A 79 -13.02 9.54 -0.88
C GLY A 79 -11.80 9.90 -0.04
N THR A 80 -11.67 11.18 0.27
CA THR A 80 -10.59 11.77 1.06
C THR A 80 -11.03 12.06 2.49
N THR A 81 -11.61 11.11 3.18
CA THR A 81 -11.95 11.29 4.61
C THR A 81 -10.74 11.28 5.52
N GLN A 82 -9.55 11.12 4.96
CA GLN A 82 -8.29 11.01 5.69
C GLN A 82 -7.22 11.84 5.02
N VAL A 83 -6.57 12.67 5.79
CA VAL A 83 -5.40 13.43 5.34
C VAL A 83 -4.17 12.57 5.62
N LEU A 84 -3.64 11.96 4.58
CA LEU A 84 -2.32 11.34 4.64
C LEU A 84 -1.25 12.41 4.41
N PRO A 85 -0.01 12.20 4.90
CA PRO A 85 1.08 13.15 4.68
C PRO A 85 1.38 13.42 3.22
N GLN A 86 1.02 12.48 2.36
CA GLN A 86 1.12 12.60 0.91
C GLN A 86 -0.10 11.98 0.24
N ASP A 87 -0.54 12.62 -0.82
CA ASP A 87 -1.61 12.10 -1.64
C ASP A 87 -1.17 10.83 -2.37
N TRP A 88 -2.09 9.88 -2.44
CA TRP A 88 -1.86 8.68 -3.24
C TRP A 88 -1.75 9.05 -4.72
N SER A 89 -0.68 8.59 -5.34
CA SER A 89 -0.46 8.72 -6.77
C SER A 89 0.31 7.51 -7.28
N VAL A 90 -0.07 7.00 -8.44
CA VAL A 90 0.61 5.88 -9.12
C VAL A 90 0.71 6.22 -10.60
N ALA A 91 1.94 6.26 -11.12
CA ALA A 91 2.22 6.57 -12.53
C ALA A 91 1.49 7.83 -13.03
N GLY A 92 1.37 8.86 -12.19
CA GLY A 92 0.68 10.11 -12.51
C GLY A 92 -0.83 10.09 -12.37
N ILE A 93 -1.43 8.95 -12.04
CA ILE A 93 -2.87 8.80 -11.75
C ILE A 93 -3.11 9.17 -10.29
N SER A 94 -4.02 10.11 -10.05
CA SER A 94 -4.42 10.51 -8.70
C SER A 94 -5.49 9.57 -8.13
N ARG A 95 -5.67 9.57 -6.82
CA ARG A 95 -6.74 8.81 -6.14
C ARG A 95 -8.12 9.12 -6.71
N ALA A 96 -8.41 10.39 -6.98
CA ALA A 96 -9.71 10.82 -7.48
C ALA A 96 -10.00 10.30 -8.90
N SER A 97 -8.97 10.08 -9.72
CA SER A 97 -9.09 9.59 -11.09
C SER A 97 -8.88 8.08 -11.23
N ALA A 98 -8.35 7.42 -10.20
CA ALA A 98 -8.13 5.98 -10.21
C ALA A 98 -9.46 5.20 -10.14
N SER A 99 -9.51 4.05 -10.79
CA SER A 99 -10.62 3.12 -10.65
C SER A 99 -10.65 2.52 -9.24
N VAL A 100 -11.85 2.16 -8.78
CA VAL A 100 -12.03 1.52 -7.47
C VAL A 100 -12.00 0.01 -7.64
N VAL A 101 -11.42 -0.68 -6.67
CA VAL A 101 -11.44 -2.14 -6.55
C VAL A 101 -12.88 -2.62 -6.35
N LEU A 102 -13.22 -3.76 -6.94
CA LEU A 102 -14.54 -4.37 -6.78
C LEU A 102 -14.93 -4.56 -5.32
N ASN A 103 -16.24 -4.47 -5.10
CA ASN A 103 -16.87 -4.64 -3.80
C ASN A 103 -17.96 -5.72 -3.91
N PHE A 104 -17.94 -6.70 -3.03
CA PHE A 104 -18.92 -7.79 -3.01
C PHE A 104 -20.29 -7.40 -2.39
N GLY A 105 -20.62 -6.12 -2.32
CA GLY A 105 -21.93 -5.66 -1.87
C GLY A 105 -22.05 -5.42 -0.37
N ASP A 106 -21.01 -5.67 0.41
CA ASP A 106 -20.94 -5.38 1.85
C ASP A 106 -20.32 -4.01 2.18
N GLY A 107 -20.04 -3.19 1.17
CA GLY A 107 -19.39 -1.89 1.31
C GLY A 107 -17.88 -1.97 1.54
N LYS A 108 -17.27 -3.17 1.48
CA LYS A 108 -15.84 -3.37 1.67
C LYS A 108 -15.16 -3.77 0.37
N PRO A 109 -13.98 -3.23 0.08
CA PRO A 109 -13.21 -3.65 -1.09
C PRO A 109 -12.76 -5.10 -0.95
N THR A 110 -12.81 -5.84 -2.05
CA THR A 110 -12.39 -7.24 -2.12
C THR A 110 -10.91 -7.41 -1.88
N TYR A 111 -10.12 -6.47 -2.40
CA TYR A 111 -8.65 -6.46 -2.31
C TYR A 111 -8.17 -5.13 -1.77
N GLY A 112 -6.93 -5.09 -1.29
CA GLY A 112 -6.19 -3.83 -1.14
C GLY A 112 -5.94 -3.20 -2.50
N GLY A 113 -5.86 -1.88 -2.55
CA GLY A 113 -5.51 -1.14 -3.76
C GLY A 113 -4.04 -1.27 -4.15
N THR A 114 -3.67 -0.62 -5.24
CA THR A 114 -2.27 -0.45 -5.63
C THR A 114 -1.57 0.47 -4.62
N PRO A 115 -0.40 0.09 -4.07
CA PRO A 115 0.37 0.98 -3.22
C PRO A 115 0.84 2.21 -4.01
N SER A 116 0.86 3.38 -3.38
CA SER A 116 1.36 4.60 -4.03
C SER A 116 2.85 4.49 -4.39
N ASP A 117 3.27 5.20 -5.43
CA ASP A 117 4.68 5.25 -5.84
C ASP A 117 5.57 5.67 -4.66
N HIS A 118 5.11 6.65 -3.88
CA HIS A 118 5.83 7.11 -2.70
C HIS A 118 6.00 5.99 -1.65
N THR A 119 4.96 5.22 -1.37
CA THR A 119 4.99 4.10 -0.42
C THR A 119 5.97 3.01 -0.86
N VAL A 120 5.99 2.70 -2.16
CA VAL A 120 6.95 1.72 -2.71
C VAL A 120 8.39 2.22 -2.55
N VAL A 121 8.64 3.49 -2.82
CA VAL A 121 9.96 4.10 -2.60
C VAL A 121 10.35 4.04 -1.12
N GLN A 122 9.44 4.38 -0.21
CA GLN A 122 9.70 4.35 1.23
C GLN A 122 10.11 2.96 1.72
N ILE A 123 9.40 1.92 1.32
CA ILE A 123 9.74 0.55 1.75
C ILE A 123 11.08 0.10 1.16
N CYS A 124 11.38 0.44 -0.10
CA CYS A 124 12.67 0.16 -0.70
C CYS A 124 13.82 0.84 0.06
N VAL A 125 13.65 2.12 0.42
CA VAL A 125 14.64 2.86 1.21
C VAL A 125 14.84 2.22 2.59
N ALA A 126 13.74 1.85 3.26
CA ALA A 126 13.79 1.23 4.59
C ALA A 126 14.52 -0.13 4.58
N LEU A 127 14.31 -0.95 3.55
CA LEU A 127 14.99 -2.23 3.38
C LEU A 127 16.47 -2.04 3.04
N LYS A 128 16.78 -1.14 2.10
CA LYS A 128 18.17 -0.82 1.72
C LYS A 128 18.98 -0.26 2.88
N ALA A 129 18.40 0.58 3.72
CA ALA A 129 19.05 1.12 4.91
C ALA A 129 19.45 0.01 5.92
N ARG A 130 18.84 -1.17 5.83
CA ARG A 130 19.15 -2.35 6.65
C ARG A 130 20.06 -3.36 5.95
N GLY A 131 20.63 -3.00 4.80
CA GLY A 131 21.54 -3.85 4.03
C GLY A 131 20.85 -4.93 3.19
N LEU A 132 19.53 -4.90 3.08
CA LEU A 132 18.78 -5.89 2.31
C LEU A 132 18.70 -5.52 0.83
N ASN A 133 18.72 -6.52 -0.01
CA ASN A 133 18.37 -6.38 -1.42
C ASN A 133 16.86 -6.43 -1.60
N VAL A 134 16.37 -5.67 -2.58
CA VAL A 134 14.94 -5.55 -2.85
C VAL A 134 14.65 -6.08 -4.25
N MET A 135 13.66 -6.95 -4.32
CA MET A 135 13.05 -7.39 -5.56
C MET A 135 11.60 -6.88 -5.59
N LEU A 136 11.23 -6.10 -6.60
CA LEU A 136 9.83 -5.76 -6.81
C LEU A 136 9.13 -6.96 -7.43
N TYR A 137 8.03 -7.37 -6.81
CA TYR A 137 7.19 -8.47 -7.28
C TYR A 137 5.83 -7.92 -7.70
N PRO A 138 5.65 -7.58 -8.99
CA PRO A 138 4.35 -7.12 -9.48
C PRO A 138 3.36 -8.28 -9.48
N MET A 139 2.24 -8.10 -8.81
CA MET A 139 1.14 -9.04 -8.77
C MET A 139 -0.07 -8.41 -9.49
N ILE A 140 -0.56 -9.08 -10.52
CA ILE A 140 -1.67 -8.60 -11.32
C ILE A 140 -2.92 -9.38 -10.93
N PHE A 141 -3.89 -8.69 -10.36
CA PHE A 141 -5.21 -9.24 -10.08
C PHE A 141 -6.16 -8.99 -11.24
N VAL A 142 -6.97 -9.96 -11.56
CA VAL A 142 -8.12 -9.76 -12.45
C VAL A 142 -9.30 -9.36 -11.57
N ASP A 143 -9.73 -8.11 -11.70
CA ASP A 143 -10.77 -7.48 -10.90
C ASP A 143 -11.90 -7.03 -11.83
N THR A 144 -12.57 -8.01 -12.41
CA THR A 144 -13.69 -7.85 -13.35
C THR A 144 -14.87 -8.71 -12.92
N ILE A 145 -16.08 -8.24 -13.22
CA ILE A 145 -17.31 -9.02 -13.09
C ILE A 145 -17.57 -9.73 -14.41
#